data_4ecc0ad88f17add728b6e5025bb9e68d
#
_entry.id   4ecc0ad88f17add728b6e5025bb9e68d
#
_cell.length_a   1.000
_cell.length_b   1.000
_cell.length_c   1.000
_cell.angle_alpha   90.00
_cell.angle_beta   90.00
_cell.angle_gamma   90.00
#
_symmetry.space_group_name_H-M   'P 1'
#
loop_
_entity.id
_entity.type
_entity.pdbx_description
1 polymer ?
#
loop_
_entity_poly.entity_id
_entity_poly.type
_entity_poly.pdbx_seq_one_letter_code
_entity_poly.pdbx_strand_id
1 'polypeptide(L)'
;MFVEILGRPGCPYCVRAKQIAEQLTEERDDFEFRYVDINVAGLTKDDLAAKAGKPVTTVPQIFLDEQHIGGCTDFEAYARANLGL
;
A
#
# COMPACT_ATOMS: atom_id res chain seq x y z
N MET A 1 3.54 6.35 -12.21
CA MET A 1 3.65 6.03 -10.77
C MET A 1 2.85 4.78 -10.47
N PHE A 2 3.48 3.80 -9.86
CA PHE A 2 2.84 2.54 -9.53
C PHE A 2 2.93 2.27 -8.03
N VAL A 3 1.79 2.04 -7.39
CA VAL A 3 1.71 1.73 -5.96
C VAL A 3 1.24 0.30 -5.78
N GLU A 4 1.95 -0.45 -4.93
CA GLU A 4 1.55 -1.79 -4.53
C GLU A 4 1.13 -1.78 -3.06
N ILE A 5 -0.06 -2.30 -2.79
CA ILE A 5 -0.60 -2.39 -1.44
C ILE A 5 -0.70 -3.87 -1.08
N LEU A 6 0.01 -4.27 -0.04
CA LEU A 6 -0.05 -5.64 0.49
C LEU A 6 -0.94 -5.63 1.72
N GLY A 7 -2.09 -6.28 1.63
CA GLY A 7 -3.09 -6.26 2.69
C GLY A 7 -3.81 -7.59 2.84
N ARG A 8 -4.87 -7.60 3.65
CA ARG A 8 -5.66 -8.81 3.90
C ARG A 8 -7.13 -8.45 4.11
N PRO A 9 -8.06 -9.42 3.97
CA PRO A 9 -9.48 -9.19 4.29
C PRO A 9 -9.67 -8.85 5.77
N GLY A 10 -10.71 -8.06 6.06
CA GLY A 10 -11.05 -7.70 7.43
C GLY A 10 -10.13 -6.71 8.10
N CYS A 11 -9.30 -6.01 7.32
CA CYS A 11 -8.37 -5.01 7.83
C CYS A 11 -8.87 -3.61 7.46
N PRO A 12 -9.36 -2.81 8.42
CA PRO A 12 -9.88 -1.47 8.10
C PRO A 12 -8.87 -0.55 7.43
N TYR A 13 -7.61 -0.59 7.87
CA TYR A 13 -6.55 0.23 7.27
C TYR A 13 -6.19 -0.23 5.85
N CYS A 14 -6.31 -1.53 5.57
CA CYS A 14 -6.11 -2.05 4.22
C CYS A 14 -7.21 -1.55 3.28
N VAL A 15 -8.46 -1.55 3.75
CA VAL A 15 -9.60 -1.01 3.00
C VAL A 15 -9.40 0.47 2.72
N ARG A 16 -8.99 1.23 3.73
CA ARG A 16 -8.77 2.67 3.58
C ARG A 16 -7.65 2.96 2.58
N ALA A 17 -6.54 2.24 2.66
CA ALA A 17 -5.44 2.41 1.71
C ALA A 17 -5.90 2.16 0.27
N LYS A 18 -6.70 1.11 0.07
CA LYS A 18 -7.26 0.81 -1.24
C LYS A 18 -8.18 1.91 -1.74
N GLN A 19 -9.02 2.46 -0.86
CA GLN A 19 -9.92 3.57 -1.21
C GLN A 19 -9.14 4.81 -1.63
N ILE A 20 -8.06 5.14 -0.92
CA ILE A 20 -7.19 6.26 -1.28
C ILE A 20 -6.57 6.04 -2.66
N ALA A 21 -6.08 4.83 -2.92
CA ALA A 21 -5.49 4.49 -4.22
C ALA A 21 -6.52 4.58 -5.35
N GLU A 22 -7.75 4.11 -5.11
CA GLU A 22 -8.83 4.22 -6.09
C GLU A 22 -9.16 5.67 -6.41
N GLN A 23 -9.23 6.52 -5.39
CA GLN A 23 -9.47 7.94 -5.57
C GLN A 23 -8.36 8.60 -6.39
N LEU A 24 -7.11 8.29 -6.08
CA LEU A 24 -5.97 8.83 -6.82
C LEU A 24 -5.97 8.38 -8.28
N THR A 25 -6.38 7.15 -8.54
CA THR A 25 -6.50 6.63 -9.90
C THR A 25 -7.53 7.43 -10.71
N GLU A 26 -8.63 7.82 -10.07
CA GLU A 26 -9.67 8.62 -10.72
C GLU A 26 -9.22 10.06 -10.97
N GLU A 27 -8.41 10.62 -10.07
CA GLU A 27 -8.01 12.03 -10.12
C GLU A 27 -6.73 12.27 -10.92
N ARG A 28 -5.93 11.24 -11.16
CA ARG A 28 -4.62 11.37 -11.81
C ARG A 28 -4.44 10.33 -12.91
N ASP A 29 -4.02 10.79 -14.07
CA ASP A 29 -3.75 9.90 -15.20
C ASP A 29 -2.43 9.11 -15.04
N ASP A 30 -1.53 9.61 -14.20
CA ASP A 30 -0.20 9.04 -13.99
C ASP A 30 -0.13 8.08 -12.80
N PHE A 31 -1.29 7.73 -12.20
CA PHE A 31 -1.34 6.89 -11.01
C PHE A 31 -1.96 5.53 -11.34
N GLU A 32 -1.24 4.47 -10.98
CA GLU A 32 -1.72 3.10 -11.07
C GLU A 32 -1.43 2.39 -9.76
N PHE A 33 -2.28 1.41 -9.39
CA PHE A 33 -2.01 0.63 -8.19
C PHE A 33 -2.42 -0.83 -8.37
N ARG A 34 -1.83 -1.67 -7.53
CA ARG A 34 -2.21 -3.08 -7.39
C ARG A 34 -2.42 -3.39 -5.92
N TYR A 35 -3.55 -4.03 -5.61
CA TYR A 35 -3.83 -4.53 -4.28
C TYR A 35 -3.58 -6.03 -4.27
N VAL A 36 -2.73 -6.50 -3.35
CA VAL A 36 -2.39 -7.91 -3.20
C VAL A 36 -2.92 -8.40 -1.86
N ASP A 37 -3.79 -9.40 -1.90
CA ASP A 37 -4.22 -10.11 -0.69
C ASP A 37 -3.11 -11.09 -0.31
N ILE A 38 -2.44 -10.83 0.81
CA ILE A 38 -1.28 -11.62 1.23
C ILE A 38 -1.66 -13.07 1.55
N ASN A 39 -2.90 -13.32 1.98
CA ASN A 39 -3.36 -14.68 2.26
C ASN A 39 -3.50 -15.48 0.98
N VAL A 40 -4.07 -14.89 -0.06
CA VAL A 40 -4.22 -15.53 -1.37
C VAL A 40 -2.86 -15.74 -2.02
N ALA A 41 -1.97 -14.76 -1.90
CA ALA A 41 -0.63 -14.82 -2.49
C ALA A 41 0.33 -15.73 -1.68
N GLY A 42 -0.08 -16.15 -0.48
CA GLY A 42 0.78 -16.99 0.36
C GLY A 42 1.97 -16.26 0.96
N LEU A 43 1.85 -14.94 1.13
CA LEU A 43 2.93 -14.13 1.71
C LEU A 43 2.87 -14.14 3.22
N THR A 44 4.04 -14.28 3.85
CA THR A 44 4.19 -14.25 5.31
C THR A 44 4.72 -12.90 5.76
N LYS A 45 4.74 -12.68 7.09
CA LYS A 45 5.38 -11.48 7.66
C LYS A 45 6.86 -11.41 7.30
N ASP A 46 7.53 -12.55 7.22
CA ASP A 46 8.95 -12.59 6.81
C ASP A 46 9.12 -12.16 5.36
N ASP A 47 8.18 -12.54 4.48
CA ASP A 47 8.19 -12.10 3.08
C ASP A 47 8.02 -10.59 2.99
N LEU A 48 7.11 -10.03 3.78
CA LEU A 48 6.88 -8.58 3.83
C LEU A 48 8.10 -7.84 4.37
N ALA A 49 8.73 -8.39 5.42
CA ALA A 49 9.93 -7.81 6.01
C ALA A 49 11.09 -7.81 5.00
N ALA A 50 11.26 -8.89 4.26
CA ALA A 50 12.29 -8.98 3.22
C ALA A 50 12.07 -7.92 2.14
N LYS A 51 10.82 -7.74 1.72
CA LYS A 51 10.46 -6.75 0.70
C LYS A 51 10.65 -5.32 1.21
N ALA A 52 10.31 -5.05 2.47
CA ALA A 52 10.44 -3.74 3.08
C ALA A 52 11.89 -3.40 3.48
N GLY A 53 12.74 -4.40 3.63
CA GLY A 53 14.11 -4.21 4.10
C GLY A 53 14.22 -3.94 5.59
N LYS A 54 13.18 -4.22 6.36
CA LYS A 54 13.14 -4.05 7.82
C LYS A 54 12.00 -4.89 8.39
N PRO A 55 12.01 -5.17 9.71
CA PRO A 55 10.90 -5.90 10.33
C PRO A 55 9.57 -5.18 10.13
N VAL A 56 8.53 -5.95 9.78
CA VAL A 56 7.15 -5.45 9.68
C VAL A 56 6.24 -6.41 10.44
N THR A 57 5.26 -5.85 11.15
CA THR A 57 4.35 -6.62 11.98
C THR A 57 2.89 -6.36 11.66
N THR A 58 2.61 -5.42 10.77
CA THR A 58 1.26 -4.98 10.47
C THR A 58 1.00 -4.94 8.97
N VAL A 59 -0.28 -4.88 8.60
CA VAL A 59 -0.75 -4.59 7.25
C VAL A 59 -1.68 -3.38 7.32
N PRO A 60 -1.81 -2.60 6.24
CA PRO A 60 -1.17 -2.78 4.94
C PRO A 60 0.30 -2.40 4.95
N GLN A 61 1.06 -2.95 3.99
CA GLN A 61 2.40 -2.49 3.67
C GLN A 61 2.39 -1.97 2.25
N ILE A 62 2.87 -0.75 2.04
CA ILE A 62 2.66 -0.02 0.79
C ILE A 62 4.00 0.38 0.19
N PHE A 63 4.12 0.17 -1.12
CA PHE A 63 5.34 0.42 -1.88
C PHE A 63 5.02 1.34 -3.05
N LEU A 64 5.85 2.35 -3.25
CA LEU A 64 5.77 3.27 -4.39
C LEU A 64 6.95 3.00 -5.30
N ASP A 65 6.69 2.53 -6.52
CA ASP A 65 7.73 2.17 -7.48
C ASP A 65 8.81 1.31 -6.83
N GLU A 66 8.36 0.29 -6.07
CA GLU A 66 9.18 -0.68 -5.34
C GLU A 66 9.86 -0.14 -4.07
N GLN A 67 9.69 1.14 -3.75
CA GLN A 67 10.22 1.72 -2.53
C GLN A 67 9.19 1.66 -1.41
N HIS A 68 9.57 1.12 -0.25
CA HIS A 68 8.67 0.99 0.89
C HIS A 68 8.29 2.36 1.45
N ILE A 69 6.98 2.63 1.51
CA ILE A 69 6.46 3.86 2.13
C ILE A 69 6.10 3.60 3.60
N GLY A 70 5.46 2.47 3.88
CA GLY A 70 4.96 2.13 5.21
C GLY A 70 3.52 1.65 5.16
N GLY A 71 2.73 2.01 6.16
CA GLY A 71 1.33 1.63 6.26
C GLY A 71 0.37 2.66 5.67
N CYS A 72 -0.90 2.53 6.01
CA CYS A 72 -1.96 3.41 5.48
C CYS A 72 -1.73 4.87 5.85
N THR A 73 -1.38 5.15 7.10
CA THR A 73 -1.16 6.52 7.57
C THR A 73 -0.02 7.18 6.81
N ASP A 74 1.06 6.42 6.60
CA ASP A 74 2.22 6.91 5.85
C ASP A 74 1.86 7.19 4.40
N PHE A 75 1.08 6.32 3.79
CA PHE A 75 0.61 6.50 2.42
C PHE A 75 -0.31 7.72 2.28
N GLU A 76 -1.23 7.88 3.22
CA GLU A 76 -2.13 9.04 3.22
C GLU A 76 -1.34 10.35 3.35
N ALA A 77 -0.36 10.40 4.25
CA ALA A 77 0.50 11.56 4.42
C ALA A 77 1.29 11.87 3.16
N TYR A 78 1.84 10.84 2.52
CA TYR A 78 2.54 11.00 1.25
C TYR A 78 1.62 11.55 0.15
N ALA A 79 0.41 11.01 0.05
CA ALA A 79 -0.54 11.43 -0.97
C ALA A 79 -0.99 12.89 -0.76
N ARG A 80 -1.19 13.31 0.49
CA ARG A 80 -1.54 14.70 0.80
C ARG A 80 -0.39 15.66 0.46
N ALA A 81 0.83 15.25 0.74
CA ALA A 81 2.00 16.11 0.51
C ALA A 81 2.39 16.19 -0.98
N ASN A 82 2.18 15.14 -1.74
CA ASN A 82 2.78 15.00 -3.07
C ASN A 82 1.80 14.75 -4.21
N LEU A 83 0.60 14.24 -3.93
CA LEU A 83 -0.33 13.78 -4.95
C LEU A 83 -1.65 14.55 -4.99
N GLY A 84 -1.79 15.57 -4.19
CA GLY A 84 -2.96 16.43 -4.21
C GLY A 84 -4.20 15.84 -3.53
N LEU A 85 -4.00 14.86 -2.66
CA LEU A 85 -5.11 14.27 -1.92
C LEU A 85 -5.72 15.27 -0.94
#